data_eb5226d28ecb3fd3cfdb38d5f7071762
#
_entry.id   eb5226d28ecb3fd3cfdb38d5f7071762
#
_cell.length_a   1.000
_cell.length_b   1.000
_cell.length_c   1.000
_cell.angle_alpha   90.00
_cell.angle_beta   90.00
_cell.angle_gamma   90.00
#
_symmetry.space_group_name_H-M   'P 1'
#
loop_
_entity.id
_entity.type
_entity.pdbx_description
1 polymer ?
#
loop_
_entity_poly.entity_id
_entity_poly.type
_entity_poly.pdbx_seq_one_letter_code
_entity_poly.pdbx_strand_id
1 'polypeptide(L)'
;TRMIEKEYKEDAGSEWLGEVIDKFHHPEKYETEEELAIENPPTFAELFDEFLEKHNLSEVRKKNFRVVKRALMRYELFVRKTTRGMKHFTLDIHTTTKERLADMWEFMENEYMYAEEYPDIYETIPEKRTPQPRGKNTLIDSFSRIRTFFIWCYNQGKTTNRPFDKFPLEECLYGTRIYITLQERDKLFEADLSARPQLAFQRDIFVFQSVVGCRVGDFYKLTKKNIVNGAL
;
A
#
# COMPACT_ATOMS: atom_id res chain seq x y z
N THR A 1 31.85 -32.21 18.37
CA THR A 1 32.62 -32.13 19.61
C THR A 1 32.41 -30.79 20.33
N ARG A 2 32.60 -29.62 19.68
CA ARG A 2 32.44 -28.30 20.31
C ARG A 2 31.04 -28.00 20.84
N MET A 3 29.97 -28.51 20.21
CA MET A 3 28.61 -28.31 20.65
C MET A 3 28.28 -29.14 21.91
N ILE A 4 28.76 -30.39 21.96
CA ILE A 4 28.64 -31.25 23.12
C ILE A 4 29.34 -30.65 24.34
N GLU A 5 30.53 -30.07 24.15
CA GLU A 5 31.30 -29.42 25.23
C GLU A 5 30.60 -28.14 25.76
N LYS A 6 29.83 -27.44 24.92
CA LYS A 6 29.12 -26.22 25.29
C LYS A 6 27.84 -26.52 26.08
N GLU A 7 27.15 -27.58 25.76
CA GLU A 7 25.85 -27.91 26.37
C GLU A 7 25.95 -28.92 27.52
N TYR A 8 27.16 -29.48 27.79
CA TYR A 8 27.37 -30.42 28.90
C TYR A 8 27.13 -29.77 30.26
N LYS A 9 26.27 -30.40 31.07
CA LYS A 9 26.04 -30.09 32.48
C LYS A 9 26.37 -31.32 33.31
N GLU A 10 26.97 -31.12 34.53
CA GLU A 10 27.38 -32.21 35.41
C GLU A 10 26.23 -33.13 35.86
N ASP A 11 24.99 -32.67 35.78
CA ASP A 11 23.74 -33.36 36.15
C ASP A 11 23.00 -33.91 34.92
N ALA A 12 23.65 -33.99 33.75
CA ALA A 12 23.03 -34.45 32.52
C ALA A 12 22.58 -35.92 32.64
N GLY A 13 21.30 -36.17 32.40
CA GLY A 13 20.72 -37.51 32.39
C GLY A 13 21.19 -38.38 31.23
N SER A 14 20.86 -39.67 31.25
CA SER A 14 21.27 -40.62 30.20
C SER A 14 20.72 -40.30 28.80
N GLU A 15 19.66 -39.52 28.70
CA GLU A 15 19.02 -39.10 27.43
C GLU A 15 19.60 -37.82 26.83
N TRP A 16 20.35 -37.05 27.64
CA TRP A 16 20.91 -35.75 27.23
C TRP A 16 21.74 -35.82 25.94
N LEU A 17 22.57 -36.84 25.77
CA LEU A 17 23.40 -36.99 24.57
C LEU A 17 22.54 -37.19 23.30
N GLY A 18 21.43 -37.92 23.42
CA GLY A 18 20.46 -38.13 22.36
C GLY A 18 19.79 -36.82 21.95
N GLU A 19 19.38 -35.98 22.92
CA GLU A 19 18.78 -34.67 22.67
C GLU A 19 19.77 -33.71 22.00
N VAL A 20 21.03 -33.68 22.42
CA VAL A 20 22.06 -32.83 21.79
C VAL A 20 22.36 -33.28 20.37
N ILE A 21 22.35 -34.58 20.10
CA ILE A 21 22.52 -35.12 18.74
C ILE A 21 21.30 -34.81 17.87
N ASP A 22 20.07 -34.97 18.39
CA ASP A 22 18.84 -34.63 17.65
C ASP A 22 18.77 -33.12 17.35
N LYS A 23 19.12 -32.27 18.31
CA LYS A 23 19.24 -30.82 18.12
C LYS A 23 20.26 -30.43 17.06
N PHE A 24 21.37 -31.19 16.95
CA PHE A 24 22.37 -30.96 15.91
C PHE A 24 21.87 -31.34 14.50
N HIS A 25 21.13 -32.46 14.41
CA HIS A 25 20.60 -32.93 13.12
C HIS A 25 19.28 -32.28 12.71
N HIS A 26 18.52 -31.78 13.67
CA HIS A 26 17.19 -31.18 13.48
C HIS A 26 17.06 -29.86 14.24
N PRO A 27 17.89 -28.83 13.96
CA PRO A 27 17.86 -27.57 14.68
C PRO A 27 16.47 -26.91 14.58
N GLU A 28 15.75 -27.09 13.46
CA GLU A 28 14.41 -26.58 13.21
C GLU A 28 13.35 -27.00 14.24
N LYS A 29 13.61 -28.05 15.04
CA LYS A 29 12.69 -28.47 16.10
C LYS A 29 12.91 -27.75 17.43
N TYR A 30 14.08 -27.17 17.61
CA TYR A 30 14.55 -26.61 18.88
C TYR A 30 14.77 -25.08 18.82
N GLU A 31 14.77 -24.51 17.61
CA GLU A 31 14.85 -23.06 17.42
C GLU A 31 13.53 -22.41 17.79
N THR A 32 13.60 -21.36 18.60
CA THR A 32 12.44 -20.54 18.91
C THR A 32 12.08 -19.65 17.70
N GLU A 33 10.81 -19.24 17.60
CA GLU A 33 10.39 -18.29 16.56
C GLU A 33 11.24 -17.02 16.55
N GLU A 34 11.77 -16.62 17.72
CA GLU A 34 12.65 -15.44 17.86
C GLU A 34 14.06 -15.72 17.30
N GLU A 35 14.63 -16.92 17.50
CA GLU A 35 15.93 -17.32 16.95
C GLU A 35 15.86 -17.50 15.43
N LEU A 36 14.78 -18.10 14.91
CA LEU A 36 14.52 -18.22 13.49
C LEU A 36 14.35 -16.84 12.81
N ALA A 37 13.73 -15.88 13.51
CA ALA A 37 13.57 -14.52 13.02
C ALA A 37 14.91 -13.73 13.01
N ILE A 38 15.88 -14.09 13.84
CA ILE A 38 17.22 -13.50 13.84
C ILE A 38 18.05 -14.05 12.67
N GLU A 39 17.96 -15.36 12.39
CA GLU A 39 18.68 -15.99 11.27
C GLU A 39 18.09 -15.60 9.89
N ASN A 40 16.77 -15.48 9.81
CA ASN A 40 16.04 -15.12 8.59
C ASN A 40 15.13 -13.92 8.85
N PRO A 41 15.65 -12.69 8.84
CA PRO A 41 14.83 -11.52 9.07
C PRO A 41 13.75 -11.41 7.99
N PRO A 42 12.52 -11.01 8.36
CA PRO A 42 11.43 -10.93 7.40
C PRO A 42 11.76 -9.96 6.27
N THR A 43 11.46 -10.36 5.06
CA THR A 43 11.64 -9.55 3.87
C THR A 43 10.73 -8.32 3.89
N PHE A 44 11.06 -7.31 3.10
CA PHE A 44 10.21 -6.13 2.93
C PHE A 44 8.76 -6.51 2.55
N ALA A 45 8.60 -7.51 1.67
CA ALA A 45 7.29 -7.97 1.21
C ALA A 45 6.48 -8.63 2.33
N GLU A 46 7.11 -9.45 3.17
CA GLU A 46 6.48 -10.11 4.33
C GLU A 46 6.08 -9.09 5.40
N LEU A 47 6.94 -8.11 5.69
CA LEU A 47 6.62 -7.00 6.60
C LEU A 47 5.44 -6.17 6.09
N PHE A 48 5.34 -5.99 4.77
CA PHE A 48 4.22 -5.27 4.19
C PHE A 48 2.90 -6.06 4.27
N ASP A 49 2.95 -7.39 4.15
CA ASP A 49 1.78 -8.25 4.36
C ASP A 49 1.34 -8.25 5.82
N GLU A 50 2.28 -8.36 6.75
CA GLU A 50 2.01 -8.23 8.19
C GLU A 50 1.36 -6.88 8.53
N PHE A 51 1.84 -5.79 7.93
CA PHE A 51 1.21 -4.47 8.07
C PHE A 51 -0.25 -4.48 7.57
N LEU A 52 -0.52 -5.09 6.42
CA LEU A 52 -1.87 -5.18 5.87
C LEU A 52 -2.83 -6.01 6.73
N GLU A 53 -2.32 -6.98 7.45
CA GLU A 53 -3.10 -7.82 8.37
C GLU A 53 -3.37 -7.12 9.70
N LYS A 54 -2.33 -6.58 10.32
CA LYS A 54 -2.39 -6.02 11.67
C LYS A 54 -2.91 -4.59 11.75
N HIS A 55 -2.76 -3.81 10.67
CA HIS A 55 -3.24 -2.43 10.66
C HIS A 55 -4.74 -2.37 10.37
N ASN A 56 -5.49 -1.60 11.17
CA ASN A 56 -6.94 -1.44 10.99
C ASN A 56 -7.28 -0.62 9.73
N LEU A 57 -7.30 -1.29 8.58
CA LEU A 57 -7.57 -0.70 7.27
C LEU A 57 -8.87 -1.29 6.69
N SER A 58 -9.67 -0.43 6.04
CA SER A 58 -10.78 -0.93 5.21
C SER A 58 -10.26 -1.73 4.02
N GLU A 59 -11.07 -2.67 3.50
CA GLU A 59 -10.67 -3.50 2.35
C GLU A 59 -10.30 -2.68 1.10
N VAL A 60 -10.96 -1.54 0.89
CA VAL A 60 -10.60 -0.61 -0.19
C VAL A 60 -9.20 -0.03 0.01
N ARG A 61 -8.85 0.37 1.23
CA ARG A 61 -7.51 0.85 1.57
C ARG A 61 -6.47 -0.25 1.40
N LYS A 62 -6.74 -1.47 1.88
CA LYS A 62 -5.84 -2.62 1.69
C LYS A 62 -5.56 -2.89 0.21
N LYS A 63 -6.57 -2.80 -0.68
CA LYS A 63 -6.36 -2.90 -2.13
C LYS A 63 -5.39 -1.86 -2.66
N ASN A 64 -5.53 -0.61 -2.23
CA ASN A 64 -4.63 0.48 -2.65
C ASN A 64 -3.19 0.27 -2.15
N PHE A 65 -3.01 -0.22 -0.93
CA PHE A 65 -1.69 -0.57 -0.39
C PHE A 65 -1.06 -1.75 -1.16
N ARG A 66 -1.84 -2.78 -1.54
CA ARG A 66 -1.35 -3.89 -2.37
C ARG A 66 -0.86 -3.43 -3.74
N VAL A 67 -1.47 -2.42 -4.34
CA VAL A 67 -0.97 -1.80 -5.58
C VAL A 67 0.41 -1.19 -5.36
N VAL A 68 0.58 -0.41 -4.28
CA VAL A 68 1.87 0.17 -3.93
C VAL A 68 2.91 -0.91 -3.63
N LYS A 69 2.56 -1.96 -2.87
CA LYS A 69 3.45 -3.10 -2.62
C LYS A 69 3.98 -3.69 -3.92
N ARG A 70 3.10 -4.01 -4.88
CA ARG A 70 3.52 -4.57 -6.18
C ARG A 70 4.44 -3.62 -6.95
N ALA A 71 4.17 -2.31 -6.94
CA ALA A 71 5.05 -1.34 -7.58
C ALA A 71 6.45 -1.32 -6.93
N LEU A 72 6.56 -1.42 -5.60
CA LEU A 72 7.84 -1.53 -4.90
C LEU A 72 8.58 -2.83 -5.21
N MET A 73 7.87 -3.94 -5.31
CA MET A 73 8.48 -5.22 -5.71
C MET A 73 8.98 -5.17 -7.17
N ARG A 74 8.25 -4.53 -8.08
CA ARG A 74 8.74 -4.30 -9.46
C ARG A 74 9.95 -3.38 -9.50
N TYR A 75 9.95 -2.33 -8.67
CA TYR A 75 11.13 -1.48 -8.51
C TYR A 75 12.36 -2.28 -8.05
N GLU A 76 12.21 -3.20 -7.12
CA GLU A 76 13.29 -4.08 -6.68
C GLU A 76 13.87 -4.91 -7.85
N LEU A 77 12.99 -5.54 -8.65
CA LEU A 77 13.40 -6.28 -9.84
C LEU A 77 14.04 -5.37 -10.90
N PHE A 78 13.52 -4.17 -11.09
CA PHE A 78 14.06 -3.17 -12.00
C PHE A 78 15.50 -2.80 -11.61
N VAL A 79 15.75 -2.50 -10.33
CA VAL A 79 17.10 -2.18 -9.83
C VAL A 79 18.05 -3.35 -10.03
N ARG A 80 17.62 -4.58 -9.75
CA ARG A 80 18.43 -5.79 -9.98
C ARG A 80 18.86 -5.95 -11.44
N LYS A 81 17.98 -5.57 -12.35
CA LYS A 81 18.17 -5.74 -13.79
C LYS A 81 19.00 -4.62 -14.41
N THR A 82 18.75 -3.38 -14.03
CA THR A 82 19.31 -2.19 -14.69
C THR A 82 20.58 -1.66 -14.02
N THR A 83 20.75 -1.89 -12.71
CA THR A 83 21.87 -1.31 -11.98
C THR A 83 23.02 -2.32 -11.84
N ARG A 84 24.17 -1.96 -12.38
CA ARG A 84 25.39 -2.80 -12.31
C ARG A 84 25.78 -3.05 -10.86
N GLY A 85 26.01 -4.30 -10.51
CA GLY A 85 26.41 -4.71 -9.14
C GLY A 85 25.24 -4.94 -8.17
N MET A 86 24.00 -4.65 -8.57
CA MET A 86 22.80 -4.77 -7.73
C MET A 86 21.96 -6.03 -8.00
N LYS A 87 22.55 -7.12 -8.51
CA LYS A 87 21.82 -8.37 -8.85
C LYS A 87 21.05 -8.98 -7.68
N HIS A 88 21.50 -8.75 -6.45
CA HIS A 88 20.91 -9.27 -5.22
C HIS A 88 20.26 -8.16 -4.38
N PHE A 89 19.97 -7.03 -4.99
CA PHE A 89 19.31 -5.92 -4.28
C PHE A 89 17.95 -6.35 -3.75
N THR A 90 17.71 -6.06 -2.47
CA THR A 90 16.42 -6.20 -1.80
C THR A 90 16.05 -4.88 -1.13
N LEU A 91 14.79 -4.53 -1.16
CA LEU A 91 14.29 -3.44 -0.35
C LEU A 91 14.38 -3.83 1.12
N ASP A 92 14.89 -2.92 1.93
CA ASP A 92 15.05 -3.12 3.37
C ASP A 92 14.61 -1.86 4.13
N ILE A 93 13.81 -2.05 5.16
CA ILE A 93 13.30 -0.95 6.00
C ILE A 93 14.40 -0.26 6.80
N HIS A 94 15.50 -0.97 7.11
CA HIS A 94 16.61 -0.45 7.91
C HIS A 94 17.53 0.47 7.12
N THR A 95 17.74 0.17 5.84
CA THR A 95 18.74 0.82 4.99
C THR A 95 18.14 1.77 3.95
N THR A 96 16.82 1.86 3.86
CA THR A 96 16.16 2.79 2.92
C THR A 96 16.52 4.23 3.28
N THR A 97 17.09 4.97 2.33
CA THR A 97 17.48 6.38 2.47
C THR A 97 16.53 7.30 1.69
N LYS A 98 16.70 8.63 1.83
CA LYS A 98 15.96 9.61 1.04
C LYS A 98 16.28 9.51 -0.46
N GLU A 99 17.53 9.18 -0.81
CA GLU A 99 17.98 8.96 -2.19
C GLU A 99 17.23 7.76 -2.77
N ARG A 100 17.11 6.68 -2.01
CA ARG A 100 16.34 5.51 -2.42
C ARG A 100 14.84 5.82 -2.60
N LEU A 101 14.28 6.69 -1.77
CA LEU A 101 12.90 7.16 -1.97
C LEU A 101 12.77 8.02 -3.25
N ALA A 102 13.78 8.82 -3.58
CA ALA A 102 13.80 9.58 -4.84
C ALA A 102 13.89 8.64 -6.06
N ASP A 103 14.73 7.61 -6.02
CA ASP A 103 14.81 6.59 -7.07
C ASP A 103 13.47 5.84 -7.25
N MET A 104 12.79 5.50 -6.13
CA MET A 104 11.45 4.88 -6.18
C MET A 104 10.42 5.82 -6.81
N TRP A 105 10.52 7.14 -6.53
CA TRP A 105 9.64 8.14 -7.12
C TRP A 105 9.83 8.18 -8.62
N GLU A 106 11.05 8.33 -9.09
CA GLU A 106 11.40 8.36 -10.51
C GLU A 106 10.94 7.08 -11.22
N PHE A 107 11.17 5.91 -10.60
CA PHE A 107 10.67 4.64 -11.13
C PHE A 107 9.14 4.66 -11.27
N MET A 108 8.40 5.05 -10.23
CA MET A 108 6.94 5.05 -10.27
C MET A 108 6.37 6.07 -11.26
N GLU A 109 7.04 7.20 -11.45
CA GLU A 109 6.67 8.22 -12.44
C GLU A 109 6.79 7.69 -13.87
N ASN A 110 7.86 6.95 -14.14
CA ASN A 110 8.22 6.43 -15.45
C ASN A 110 7.82 4.96 -15.66
N GLU A 111 7.10 4.34 -14.72
CA GLU A 111 6.76 2.92 -14.75
C GLU A 111 6.07 2.49 -16.05
N TYR A 112 5.31 3.37 -16.69
CA TYR A 112 4.64 3.10 -17.95
C TYR A 112 5.62 2.82 -19.10
N MET A 113 6.79 3.49 -19.12
CA MET A 113 7.84 3.23 -20.11
C MET A 113 8.57 1.91 -19.80
N TYR A 114 8.88 1.67 -18.53
CA TYR A 114 9.57 0.46 -18.10
C TYR A 114 8.70 -0.80 -18.28
N ALA A 115 7.39 -0.67 -18.29
CA ALA A 115 6.50 -1.79 -18.59
C ALA A 115 6.63 -2.29 -20.02
N GLU A 116 6.96 -1.40 -20.97
CA GLU A 116 7.21 -1.75 -22.37
C GLU A 116 8.64 -2.26 -22.57
N GLU A 117 9.61 -1.67 -21.87
CA GLU A 117 11.03 -2.00 -22.01
C GLU A 117 11.42 -3.31 -21.30
N TYR A 118 10.79 -3.61 -20.16
CA TYR A 118 11.08 -4.78 -19.31
C TYR A 118 9.82 -5.63 -19.02
N PRO A 119 9.21 -6.24 -20.03
CA PRO A 119 7.95 -6.99 -19.86
C PRO A 119 8.05 -8.16 -18.87
N ASP A 120 9.22 -8.79 -18.76
CA ASP A 120 9.50 -9.90 -17.84
C ASP A 120 9.29 -9.53 -16.34
N ILE A 121 9.51 -8.27 -15.97
CA ILE A 121 9.21 -7.78 -14.62
C ILE A 121 7.70 -7.84 -14.36
N TYR A 122 6.90 -7.52 -15.39
CA TYR A 122 5.43 -7.51 -15.29
C TYR A 122 4.82 -8.91 -15.47
N GLU A 123 5.52 -9.84 -16.09
CA GLU A 123 5.19 -11.27 -16.05
C GLU A 123 5.40 -11.85 -14.65
N THR A 124 6.49 -11.46 -13.98
CA THR A 124 6.79 -11.91 -12.61
C THR A 124 5.85 -11.28 -11.58
N ILE A 125 5.55 -9.99 -11.69
CA ILE A 125 4.68 -9.25 -10.77
C ILE A 125 3.59 -8.53 -11.57
N PRO A 126 2.50 -9.24 -11.92
CA PRO A 126 1.51 -8.73 -12.85
C PRO A 126 0.66 -7.59 -12.26
N GLU A 127 0.23 -6.70 -13.13
CA GLU A 127 -0.77 -5.68 -12.84
C GLU A 127 -2.01 -5.92 -13.70
N LYS A 128 -3.19 -5.59 -13.15
CA LYS A 128 -4.47 -5.77 -13.89
C LYS A 128 -4.60 -4.91 -15.14
N ARG A 129 -3.92 -3.76 -15.14
CA ARG A 129 -3.95 -2.79 -16.23
C ARG A 129 -2.52 -2.41 -16.55
N THR A 130 -2.23 -2.20 -17.85
CA THR A 130 -0.96 -1.62 -18.27
C THR A 130 -0.71 -0.30 -17.52
N PRO A 131 0.45 -0.12 -16.91
CA PRO A 131 0.80 1.13 -16.25
C PRO A 131 0.62 2.32 -17.18
N GLN A 132 0.04 3.38 -16.64
CA GLN A 132 -0.17 4.64 -17.34
C GLN A 132 0.66 5.74 -16.65
N PRO A 133 1.01 6.83 -17.33
CA PRO A 133 1.66 7.96 -16.71
C PRO A 133 0.92 8.42 -15.46
N ARG A 134 1.62 8.54 -14.33
CA ARG A 134 1.02 8.99 -13.08
C ARG A 134 1.17 10.48 -12.91
N GLY A 135 0.06 11.16 -12.63
CA GLY A 135 0.10 12.57 -12.23
C GLY A 135 0.70 12.72 -10.82
N LYS A 136 1.23 13.91 -10.53
CA LYS A 136 1.89 14.26 -9.27
C LYS A 136 1.08 13.87 -8.02
N ASN A 137 -0.22 14.15 -7.99
CA ASN A 137 -1.07 13.78 -6.86
C ASN A 137 -1.16 12.26 -6.63
N THR A 138 -1.14 11.46 -7.70
CA THR A 138 -1.14 10.00 -7.60
C THR A 138 0.18 9.47 -7.00
N LEU A 139 1.30 10.11 -7.35
CA LEU A 139 2.61 9.80 -6.76
C LEU A 139 2.65 10.18 -5.28
N ILE A 140 2.21 11.39 -4.94
CA ILE A 140 2.10 11.86 -3.53
C ILE A 140 1.25 10.88 -2.70
N ASP A 141 0.10 10.46 -3.22
CA ASP A 141 -0.78 9.47 -2.58
C ASP A 141 -0.10 8.12 -2.38
N SER A 142 0.67 7.66 -3.37
CA SER A 142 1.41 6.40 -3.28
C SER A 142 2.50 6.48 -2.22
N PHE A 143 3.26 7.58 -2.21
CA PHE A 143 4.31 7.83 -1.22
C PHE A 143 3.78 8.09 0.18
N SER A 144 2.59 8.68 0.32
CA SER A 144 1.90 8.79 1.60
C SER A 144 1.57 7.41 2.19
N ARG A 145 1.25 6.43 1.35
CA ARG A 145 1.04 5.03 1.79
C ARG A 145 2.36 4.38 2.18
N ILE A 146 3.44 4.57 1.42
CA ILE A 146 4.77 4.07 1.79
C ILE A 146 5.20 4.67 3.13
N ARG A 147 5.02 5.98 3.32
CA ARG A 147 5.29 6.66 4.59
C ARG A 147 4.50 6.04 5.74
N THR A 148 3.22 5.76 5.54
CA THR A 148 2.36 5.12 6.55
C THR A 148 2.92 3.76 6.96
N PHE A 149 3.40 2.95 6.01
CA PHE A 149 4.04 1.67 6.29
C PHE A 149 5.33 1.83 7.10
N PHE A 150 6.22 2.77 6.73
CA PHE A 150 7.45 3.03 7.50
C PHE A 150 7.17 3.53 8.92
N ILE A 151 6.16 4.39 9.10
CA ILE A 151 5.72 4.84 10.44
C ILE A 151 5.21 3.65 11.26
N TRP A 152 4.45 2.76 10.66
CA TRP A 152 3.98 1.55 11.33
C TRP A 152 5.16 0.66 11.74
N CYS A 153 6.13 0.39 10.86
CA CYS A 153 7.33 -0.37 11.20
C CYS A 153 8.11 0.24 12.36
N TYR A 154 8.26 1.56 12.35
CA TYR A 154 8.91 2.29 13.44
C TYR A 154 8.14 2.14 14.77
N ASN A 155 6.83 2.33 14.76
CA ASN A 155 5.98 2.22 15.95
C ASN A 155 5.91 0.79 16.52
N GLN A 156 6.10 -0.21 15.67
CA GLN A 156 6.18 -1.63 16.10
C GLN A 156 7.60 -2.03 16.52
N GLY A 157 8.55 -1.11 16.56
CA GLY A 157 9.94 -1.40 16.94
C GLY A 157 10.71 -2.22 15.90
N LYS A 158 10.16 -2.42 14.69
CA LYS A 158 10.81 -3.21 13.64
C LYS A 158 11.99 -2.49 12.99
N THR A 159 12.05 -1.18 13.09
CA THR A 159 13.15 -0.37 12.58
C THR A 159 13.28 0.92 13.38
N THR A 160 14.48 1.48 13.43
CA THR A 160 14.75 2.84 13.93
C THR A 160 14.84 3.85 12.77
N ASN A 161 14.82 3.38 11.53
CA ASN A 161 14.95 4.21 10.35
C ASN A 161 13.66 4.99 10.04
N ARG A 162 13.81 6.28 9.76
CA ARG A 162 12.73 7.21 9.40
C ARG A 162 13.09 7.99 8.13
N PRO A 163 13.12 7.34 6.96
CA PRO A 163 13.62 7.94 5.74
C PRO A 163 12.79 9.16 5.27
N PHE A 164 11.52 9.22 5.62
CA PHE A 164 10.62 10.32 5.26
C PHE A 164 10.87 11.62 6.07
N ASP A 165 11.60 11.58 7.17
CA ASP A 165 11.97 12.80 7.90
C ASP A 165 12.87 13.71 7.05
N LYS A 166 13.61 13.12 6.10
CA LYS A 166 14.48 13.83 5.14
C LYS A 166 13.90 13.86 3.72
N PHE A 167 12.70 13.31 3.51
CA PHE A 167 12.00 13.29 2.23
C PHE A 167 10.57 13.82 2.43
N PRO A 168 10.40 15.15 2.52
CA PRO A 168 9.10 15.76 2.70
C PRO A 168 8.24 15.54 1.46
N LEU A 169 6.99 15.10 1.67
CA LEU A 169 6.01 15.01 0.60
C LEU A 169 5.32 16.37 0.45
N GLU A 170 5.22 16.83 -0.78
CA GLU A 170 4.44 18.02 -1.10
C GLU A 170 2.93 17.76 -0.88
N GLU A 171 2.18 18.83 -0.73
CA GLU A 171 0.72 18.73 -0.68
C GLU A 171 0.14 18.48 -2.08
N CYS A 172 -0.98 17.74 -2.11
CA CYS A 172 -1.69 17.51 -3.36
C CYS A 172 -2.19 18.84 -3.94
N LEU A 173 -1.90 19.08 -5.22
CA LEU A 173 -2.38 20.25 -5.94
C LEU A 173 -3.75 19.94 -6.54
N TYR A 174 -4.76 20.60 -6.02
CA TYR A 174 -6.11 20.56 -6.59
C TYR A 174 -6.33 21.79 -7.47
N GLY A 175 -6.86 21.57 -8.66
CA GLY A 175 -7.26 22.66 -9.55
C GLY A 175 -8.38 23.51 -8.95
N THR A 176 -8.67 24.63 -9.59
CA THR A 176 -9.80 25.49 -9.22
C THR A 176 -11.10 24.69 -9.31
N ARG A 177 -11.86 24.67 -8.23
CA ARG A 177 -13.15 23.99 -8.20
C ARG A 177 -14.12 24.76 -9.10
N ILE A 178 -14.72 24.07 -10.05
CA ILE A 178 -15.80 24.57 -10.87
C ILE A 178 -17.12 24.18 -10.17
N TYR A 179 -17.95 25.15 -9.92
CA TYR A 179 -19.27 24.94 -9.33
C TYR A 179 -20.30 25.81 -10.09
N ILE A 180 -21.54 25.37 -10.09
CA ILE A 180 -22.64 26.15 -10.60
C ILE A 180 -23.19 27.04 -9.49
N THR A 181 -23.65 28.20 -9.86
CA THR A 181 -24.37 29.12 -8.96
C THR A 181 -25.80 28.65 -8.73
N LEU A 182 -26.45 29.16 -7.69
CA LEU A 182 -27.86 28.87 -7.43
C LEU A 182 -28.76 29.29 -8.62
N GLN A 183 -28.45 30.40 -9.26
CA GLN A 183 -29.18 30.87 -10.43
C GLN A 183 -29.04 29.95 -11.64
N GLU A 184 -27.86 29.39 -11.85
CA GLU A 184 -27.63 28.39 -12.91
C GLU A 184 -28.35 27.09 -12.63
N ARG A 185 -28.35 26.63 -11.35
CA ARG A 185 -29.14 25.48 -10.91
C ARG A 185 -30.62 25.67 -11.16
N ASP A 186 -31.16 26.84 -10.80
CA ASP A 186 -32.56 27.15 -10.97
C ASP A 186 -32.95 27.22 -12.46
N LYS A 187 -32.11 27.79 -13.31
CA LYS A 187 -32.28 27.74 -14.80
C LYS A 187 -32.30 26.28 -15.32
N LEU A 188 -31.42 25.40 -14.76
CA LEU A 188 -31.47 23.99 -15.12
C LEU A 188 -32.77 23.33 -14.70
N PHE A 189 -33.28 23.63 -13.51
CA PHE A 189 -34.52 23.09 -12.99
C PHE A 189 -35.73 23.51 -13.82
N GLU A 190 -35.79 24.76 -14.25
CA GLU A 190 -36.90 25.36 -15.03
C GLU A 190 -36.81 24.98 -16.53
N ALA A 191 -35.70 24.40 -16.99
CA ALA A 191 -35.53 24.10 -18.42
C ALA A 191 -36.56 23.07 -18.90
N ASP A 192 -37.25 23.38 -19.99
CA ASP A 192 -38.16 22.44 -20.65
C ASP A 192 -37.37 21.34 -21.35
N LEU A 193 -37.46 20.15 -20.81
CA LEU A 193 -36.83 18.91 -21.31
C LEU A 193 -37.88 17.86 -21.69
N SER A 194 -39.13 18.26 -21.94
CA SER A 194 -40.23 17.35 -22.30
C SER A 194 -39.93 16.43 -23.49
N ALA A 195 -39.19 16.97 -24.49
CA ALA A 195 -38.71 16.18 -25.63
C ALA A 195 -37.56 15.21 -25.32
N ARG A 196 -36.99 15.26 -24.10
CA ARG A 196 -35.81 14.46 -23.69
C ARG A 196 -35.99 13.90 -22.26
N PRO A 197 -36.89 12.92 -22.06
CA PRO A 197 -37.29 12.49 -20.72
C PRO A 197 -36.12 11.89 -19.89
N GLN A 198 -35.14 11.26 -20.52
CA GLN A 198 -33.94 10.77 -19.82
C GLN A 198 -33.09 11.91 -19.29
N LEU A 199 -32.94 13.00 -20.06
CA LEU A 199 -32.19 14.19 -19.63
C LEU A 199 -32.95 14.92 -18.51
N ALA A 200 -34.27 15.00 -18.60
CA ALA A 200 -35.13 15.54 -17.54
C ALA A 200 -34.93 14.78 -16.21
N PHE A 201 -34.94 13.48 -16.26
CA PHE A 201 -34.67 12.65 -15.08
C PHE A 201 -33.26 12.87 -14.49
N GLN A 202 -32.22 12.97 -15.33
CA GLN A 202 -30.85 13.28 -14.86
C GLN A 202 -30.76 14.67 -14.25
N ARG A 203 -31.42 15.65 -14.84
CA ARG A 203 -31.55 17.00 -14.27
C ARG A 203 -32.18 16.97 -12.88
N ASP A 204 -33.27 16.26 -12.70
CA ASP A 204 -33.98 16.17 -11.43
C ASP A 204 -33.13 15.53 -10.33
N ILE A 205 -32.39 14.45 -10.68
CA ILE A 205 -31.41 13.84 -9.79
C ILE A 205 -30.33 14.85 -9.39
N PHE A 206 -29.76 15.57 -10.37
CA PHE A 206 -28.70 16.55 -10.15
C PHE A 206 -29.17 17.70 -9.25
N VAL A 207 -30.33 18.27 -9.54
CA VAL A 207 -30.89 19.35 -8.73
C VAL A 207 -31.20 18.86 -7.32
N PHE A 208 -31.84 17.72 -7.17
CA PHE A 208 -32.12 17.12 -5.86
C PHE A 208 -30.84 16.89 -5.05
N GLN A 209 -29.81 16.29 -5.66
CA GLN A 209 -28.54 16.05 -5.00
C GLN A 209 -27.84 17.36 -4.61
N SER A 210 -27.94 18.41 -5.43
CA SER A 210 -27.38 19.72 -5.12
C SER A 210 -28.05 20.40 -3.92
N VAL A 211 -29.34 20.20 -3.75
CA VAL A 211 -30.12 20.72 -2.61
C VAL A 211 -29.80 19.95 -1.33
N VAL A 212 -29.73 18.63 -1.41
CA VAL A 212 -29.41 17.76 -0.26
C VAL A 212 -27.95 17.86 0.16
N GLY A 213 -27.05 18.21 -0.77
CA GLY A 213 -25.61 18.36 -0.51
C GLY A 213 -24.86 17.07 -0.15
N CYS A 214 -25.47 15.90 -0.43
CA CYS A 214 -24.89 14.61 -0.09
C CYS A 214 -23.92 14.10 -1.18
N ARG A 215 -22.98 13.23 -0.78
CA ARG A 215 -22.09 12.55 -1.74
C ARG A 215 -22.91 11.54 -2.57
N VAL A 216 -22.48 11.30 -3.80
CA VAL A 216 -23.10 10.30 -4.71
C VAL A 216 -23.29 8.93 -4.04
N GLY A 217 -22.30 8.45 -3.28
CA GLY A 217 -22.40 7.17 -2.56
C GLY A 217 -23.45 7.16 -1.43
N ASP A 218 -23.73 8.31 -0.83
CA ASP A 218 -24.76 8.46 0.20
C ASP A 218 -26.13 8.72 -0.44
N PHE A 219 -26.16 9.44 -1.56
CA PHE A 219 -27.36 9.63 -2.37
C PHE A 219 -28.02 8.28 -2.74
N TYR A 220 -27.23 7.31 -3.23
CA TYR A 220 -27.75 5.97 -3.57
C TYR A 220 -28.26 5.14 -2.37
N LYS A 221 -27.98 5.56 -1.14
CA LYS A 221 -28.48 4.92 0.08
C LYS A 221 -29.77 5.56 0.59
N LEU A 222 -30.18 6.69 0.02
CA LEU A 222 -31.40 7.38 0.43
C LEU A 222 -32.63 6.52 0.18
N THR A 223 -33.50 6.45 1.17
CA THR A 223 -34.75 5.73 1.15
C THR A 223 -35.86 6.60 1.74
N LYS A 224 -37.12 6.23 1.55
CA LYS A 224 -38.23 6.93 2.16
C LYS A 224 -38.15 7.04 3.70
N LYS A 225 -37.38 6.14 4.34
CA LYS A 225 -37.18 6.15 5.81
C LYS A 225 -36.27 7.32 6.26
N ASN A 226 -35.52 7.91 5.34
CA ASN A 226 -34.65 9.07 5.63
C ASN A 226 -35.43 10.38 5.67
N ILE A 227 -36.72 10.37 5.23
CA ILE A 227 -37.60 11.52 5.31
C ILE A 227 -38.31 11.51 6.66
N VAL A 228 -37.97 12.45 7.53
CA VAL A 228 -38.54 12.61 8.85
C VAL A 228 -39.27 13.94 8.92
N ASN A 229 -40.58 13.93 9.20
CA ASN A 229 -41.43 15.14 9.24
C ASN A 229 -41.35 16.00 7.96
N GLY A 230 -41.23 15.36 6.79
CA GLY A 230 -41.12 16.05 5.49
C GLY A 230 -39.74 16.64 5.15
N ALA A 231 -38.72 16.41 6.00
CA ALA A 231 -37.33 16.80 5.78
C ALA A 231 -36.43 15.55 5.60
N LEU A 232 -35.32 15.73 4.85
CA LEU A 232 -34.35 14.71 4.54
C LEU A 232 -33.10 14.88 5.39
#